data_2922605c3e35999b515c14b4ddb75ad9
#
_entry.id   2922605c3e35999b515c14b4ddb75ad9
#
_cell.length_a   1.000
_cell.length_b   1.000
_cell.length_c   1.000
_cell.angle_alpha   90.00
_cell.angle_beta   90.00
_cell.angle_gamma   90.00
#
_symmetry.space_group_name_H-M   'P 1'
#
loop_
_entity.id
_entity.type
_entity.pdbx_description
1 polymer ?
#
loop_
_entity_poly.entity_id
_entity_poly.type
_entity_poly.pdbx_seq_one_letter_code
_entity_poly.pdbx_strand_id
1 'polypeptide(L)'
;SSNLVPNNDPTLMFTNSGMVQFKNVFTGLEKKPFKTATTSQKCVRAGGKHNDLENVGYTPRHHTFFEMLGNFSFGDYFKEQAIIHAWSLLTKDFGLPKEKLLVTVYHEDKDSFDLWKKIAGLGDDKIIKIKTSDNFWTMGDTGPCGPCSEIFYDHGDKLQGGPPGS
;
A
#
# COMPACT_ATOMS: atom_id res chain seq x y z
N SER A 1 5.51 -0.80 -15.88
CA SER A 1 5.40 -2.11 -15.23
C SER A 1 6.49 -3.04 -15.74
N SER A 2 6.98 -3.94 -14.90
CA SER A 2 7.96 -4.96 -15.24
C SER A 2 7.30 -6.29 -15.60
N ASN A 3 8.11 -7.27 -16.02
CA ASN A 3 7.64 -8.61 -16.30
C ASN A 3 7.17 -9.31 -15.02
N LEU A 4 6.20 -10.22 -15.17
CA LEU A 4 5.70 -11.04 -14.07
C LEU A 4 6.79 -11.97 -13.52
N VAL A 5 7.64 -12.52 -14.39
CA VAL A 5 8.84 -13.25 -14.00
C VAL A 5 10.00 -12.24 -13.99
N PRO A 6 10.58 -11.94 -12.82
CA PRO A 6 11.66 -10.96 -12.73
C PRO A 6 12.94 -11.51 -13.37
N ASN A 7 13.53 -10.71 -14.24
CA ASN A 7 14.74 -11.14 -14.98
C ASN A 7 16.03 -11.03 -14.15
N ASN A 8 16.05 -10.19 -13.12
CA ASN A 8 17.26 -9.80 -12.38
C ASN A 8 17.13 -9.92 -10.87
N ASP A 9 16.17 -10.68 -10.36
CA ASP A 9 16.02 -10.95 -8.93
C ASP A 9 15.94 -12.45 -8.68
N PRO A 10 17.07 -13.10 -8.31
CA PRO A 10 17.09 -14.54 -8.04
C PRO A 10 16.36 -14.94 -6.75
N THR A 11 15.94 -13.97 -5.94
CA THR A 11 15.20 -14.20 -4.69
C THR A 11 13.70 -14.36 -4.89
N LEU A 12 13.19 -14.01 -6.07
CA LEU A 12 11.77 -14.03 -6.41
C LEU A 12 11.50 -14.87 -7.67
N MET A 13 10.59 -15.81 -7.56
CA MET A 13 10.08 -16.55 -8.71
C MET A 13 9.12 -15.67 -9.54
N PHE A 14 8.29 -14.89 -8.88
CA PHE A 14 7.34 -13.96 -9.50
C PHE A 14 7.41 -12.60 -8.85
N THR A 15 7.12 -11.56 -9.64
CA THR A 15 6.85 -10.23 -9.12
C THR A 15 5.61 -10.27 -8.23
N ASN A 16 5.74 -9.85 -6.97
CA ASN A 16 4.68 -9.93 -5.96
C ASN A 16 4.17 -8.56 -5.51
N SER A 17 4.78 -7.48 -6.00
CA SER A 17 4.33 -6.11 -5.75
C SER A 17 4.87 -5.14 -6.81
N GLY A 18 4.24 -3.99 -6.92
CA GLY A 18 4.69 -2.93 -7.83
C GLY A 18 6.06 -2.34 -7.50
N MET A 19 6.50 -2.49 -6.26
CA MET A 19 7.77 -1.96 -5.78
C MET A 19 8.99 -2.78 -6.22
N VAL A 20 8.83 -4.05 -6.54
CA VAL A 20 9.94 -4.97 -6.87
C VAL A 20 10.86 -4.39 -7.94
N GLN A 21 10.30 -3.84 -9.01
CA GLN A 21 11.09 -3.24 -10.11
C GLN A 21 11.88 -1.99 -9.72
N PHE A 22 11.54 -1.35 -8.60
CA PHE A 22 12.17 -0.12 -8.11
C PHE A 22 13.04 -0.33 -6.86
N LYS A 23 13.21 -1.57 -6.40
CA LYS A 23 14.02 -1.90 -5.24
C LYS A 23 15.41 -1.26 -5.29
N ASN A 24 16.11 -1.41 -6.41
CA ASN A 24 17.44 -0.85 -6.58
C ASN A 24 17.46 0.68 -6.67
N VAL A 25 16.36 1.28 -7.10
CA VAL A 25 16.22 2.75 -7.08
C VAL A 25 16.11 3.26 -5.65
N PHE A 26 15.30 2.62 -4.82
CA PHE A 26 15.14 2.99 -3.41
C PHE A 26 16.39 2.75 -2.58
N THR A 27 17.18 1.75 -2.90
CA THR A 27 18.47 1.48 -2.25
C THR A 27 19.62 2.31 -2.80
N GLY A 28 19.39 3.11 -3.85
CA GLY A 28 20.42 3.95 -4.46
C GLY A 28 21.38 3.22 -5.42
N LEU A 29 21.15 1.92 -5.67
CA LEU A 29 21.98 1.10 -6.57
C LEU A 29 21.68 1.38 -8.05
N GLU A 30 20.52 1.94 -8.34
CA GLU A 30 20.09 2.28 -9.70
C GLU A 30 19.53 3.71 -9.73
N LYS A 31 19.77 4.43 -10.83
CA LYS A 31 19.14 5.73 -11.10
C LYS A 31 18.24 5.63 -12.32
N LYS A 32 17.05 6.18 -12.22
CA LYS A 32 16.11 6.33 -13.34
C LYS A 32 16.18 7.76 -13.91
N PRO A 33 15.88 7.95 -15.20
CA PRO A 33 15.82 9.28 -15.81
C PRO A 33 14.56 10.08 -15.41
N PHE A 34 13.73 9.53 -14.56
CA PHE A 34 12.49 10.12 -14.05
C PHE A 34 12.45 10.08 -12.52
N LYS A 35 11.73 11.01 -11.91
CA LYS A 35 11.58 11.12 -10.45
C LYS A 35 10.27 10.54 -9.91
N THR A 36 9.32 10.27 -10.78
CA THR A 36 8.03 9.72 -10.42
C THR A 36 7.62 8.62 -11.39
N ALA A 37 6.80 7.68 -10.94
CA ALA A 37 6.25 6.63 -11.79
C ALA A 37 4.86 6.23 -11.33
N THR A 38 4.01 5.84 -12.29
CA THR A 38 2.75 5.12 -12.04
C THR A 38 2.79 3.79 -12.75
N THR A 39 2.22 2.77 -12.13
CA THR A 39 2.23 1.40 -12.67
C THR A 39 0.89 0.71 -12.47
N SER A 40 0.58 -0.22 -13.37
CA SER A 40 -0.34 -1.32 -13.14
C SER A 40 0.47 -2.60 -13.30
N GLN A 41 0.94 -3.16 -12.19
CA GLN A 41 1.91 -4.24 -12.15
C GLN A 41 1.23 -5.59 -11.96
N LYS A 42 1.42 -6.50 -12.90
CA LYS A 42 1.00 -7.90 -12.75
C LYS A 42 1.81 -8.58 -11.65
N CYS A 43 1.10 -9.18 -10.69
CA CYS A 43 1.67 -9.81 -9.50
C CYS A 43 1.13 -11.21 -9.30
N VAL A 44 1.98 -12.08 -8.72
CA VAL A 44 1.58 -13.40 -8.21
C VAL A 44 1.99 -13.52 -6.75
N ARG A 45 1.04 -13.95 -5.90
CA ARG A 45 1.25 -14.26 -4.49
C ARG A 45 0.80 -15.68 -4.20
N ALA A 46 1.64 -16.63 -4.57
CA ALA A 46 1.37 -18.07 -4.50
C ALA A 46 2.47 -18.84 -3.76
N GLY A 47 3.16 -18.19 -2.85
CA GLY A 47 4.22 -18.77 -2.04
C GLY A 47 5.17 -17.73 -1.46
N GLY A 48 6.06 -18.14 -0.57
CA GLY A 48 7.02 -17.25 0.07
C GLY A 48 6.42 -16.32 1.12
N LYS A 49 7.02 -15.14 1.30
CA LYS A 49 6.64 -14.17 2.34
C LYS A 49 5.22 -13.60 2.16
N HIS A 50 4.77 -13.45 0.92
CA HIS A 50 3.42 -12.98 0.58
C HIS A 50 2.66 -14.14 -0.06
N ASN A 51 2.20 -15.08 0.76
CA ASN A 51 1.45 -16.26 0.31
C ASN A 51 -0.03 -16.08 0.63
N ASP A 52 -0.84 -15.88 -0.41
CA ASP A 52 -2.29 -15.75 -0.28
C ASP A 52 -3.03 -17.06 -0.59
N LEU A 53 -2.32 -18.16 -0.89
CA LEU A 53 -2.91 -19.44 -1.33
C LEU A 53 -3.96 -19.99 -0.35
N GLU A 54 -3.71 -19.86 0.95
CA GLU A 54 -4.63 -20.35 1.98
C GLU A 54 -5.95 -19.59 2.03
N ASN A 55 -5.95 -18.36 1.50
CA ASN A 55 -7.12 -17.48 1.48
C ASN A 55 -7.84 -17.46 0.13
N VAL A 56 -7.17 -17.86 -0.95
CA VAL A 56 -7.76 -17.87 -2.30
C VAL A 56 -8.88 -18.90 -2.39
N GLY A 57 -10.05 -18.43 -2.82
CA GLY A 57 -11.26 -19.23 -2.88
C GLY A 57 -12.07 -19.28 -1.57
N TYR A 58 -11.50 -18.82 -0.46
CA TYR A 58 -12.16 -18.73 0.84
C TYR A 58 -12.58 -17.30 1.20
N THR A 59 -11.95 -16.31 0.59
CA THR A 59 -12.30 -14.89 0.74
C THR A 59 -12.56 -14.27 -0.63
N PRO A 60 -13.41 -13.25 -0.73
CA PRO A 60 -13.71 -12.59 -2.00
C PRO A 60 -12.61 -11.67 -2.51
N ARG A 61 -11.55 -11.42 -1.72
CA ARG A 61 -10.53 -10.39 -2.00
C ARG A 61 -9.11 -10.92 -2.19
N HIS A 62 -8.84 -12.20 -1.93
CA HIS A 62 -7.52 -12.79 -2.14
C HIS A 62 -7.46 -13.51 -3.49
N HIS A 63 -6.47 -13.14 -4.28
CA HIS A 63 -6.21 -13.71 -5.60
C HIS A 63 -4.74 -14.09 -5.72
N THR A 64 -4.44 -15.21 -6.38
CA THR A 64 -3.06 -15.60 -6.66
C THR A 64 -2.42 -14.71 -7.70
N PHE A 65 -3.20 -14.28 -8.70
CA PHE A 65 -2.80 -13.35 -9.74
C PHE A 65 -3.68 -12.10 -9.72
N PHE A 66 -3.06 -10.93 -9.75
CA PHE A 66 -3.75 -9.64 -9.75
C PHE A 66 -2.86 -8.53 -10.32
N GLU A 67 -3.45 -7.39 -10.62
CA GLU A 67 -2.72 -6.18 -10.96
C GLU A 67 -2.71 -5.22 -9.77
N MET A 68 -1.52 -4.74 -9.42
CA MET A 68 -1.33 -3.76 -8.35
C MET A 68 -1.12 -2.38 -8.97
N LEU A 69 -2.06 -1.47 -8.69
CA LEU A 69 -1.89 -0.06 -9.04
C LEU A 69 -0.85 0.56 -8.10
N GLY A 70 0.10 1.28 -8.67
CA GLY A 70 1.18 1.89 -7.91
C GLY A 70 1.47 3.32 -8.34
N ASN A 71 1.90 4.14 -7.38
CA ASN A 71 2.53 5.42 -7.62
C ASN A 71 3.80 5.51 -6.77
N PHE A 72 4.84 6.08 -7.34
CA PHE A 72 6.17 6.09 -6.75
C PHE A 72 6.79 7.46 -6.91
N SER A 73 7.47 7.90 -5.85
CA SER A 73 8.29 9.12 -5.85
C SER A 73 9.71 8.78 -5.43
N PHE A 74 10.66 9.20 -6.24
CA PHE A 74 12.09 9.02 -6.00
C PHE A 74 12.70 10.37 -5.62
N GLY A 75 12.26 10.90 -4.45
CA GLY A 75 12.70 12.18 -3.93
C GLY A 75 12.04 13.41 -4.59
N ASP A 76 10.86 13.26 -5.19
CA ASP A 76 10.09 14.35 -5.81
C ASP A 76 8.99 14.86 -4.88
N TYR A 77 8.10 13.98 -4.44
CA TYR A 77 7.09 14.29 -3.43
C TYR A 77 7.18 13.30 -2.25
N PHE A 78 6.52 13.64 -1.13
CA PHE A 78 6.51 12.82 0.07
C PHE A 78 5.07 12.69 0.62
N LYS A 79 4.89 12.49 1.92
CA LYS A 79 3.63 12.12 2.58
C LYS A 79 2.45 13.01 2.19
N GLU A 80 2.61 14.34 2.25
CA GLU A 80 1.50 15.27 2.00
C GLU A 80 0.91 15.08 0.61
N GLN A 81 1.74 15.09 -0.41
CA GLN A 81 1.28 14.94 -1.79
C GLN A 81 0.78 13.52 -2.07
N ALA A 82 1.39 12.49 -1.48
CA ALA A 82 0.93 11.12 -1.60
C ALA A 82 -0.49 10.95 -1.03
N ILE A 83 -0.76 11.54 0.14
CA ILE A 83 -2.10 11.54 0.77
C ILE A 83 -3.12 12.29 -0.11
N ILE A 84 -2.74 13.46 -0.64
CA ILE A 84 -3.59 14.24 -1.55
C ILE A 84 -3.98 13.39 -2.78
N HIS A 85 -3.02 12.74 -3.41
CA HIS A 85 -3.26 11.89 -4.58
C HIS A 85 -4.18 10.72 -4.26
N ALA A 86 -3.89 9.96 -3.19
CA ALA A 86 -4.69 8.81 -2.80
C ALA A 86 -6.12 9.20 -2.43
N TRP A 87 -6.29 10.24 -1.62
CA TRP A 87 -7.60 10.72 -1.20
C TRP A 87 -8.43 11.26 -2.36
N SER A 88 -7.80 12.02 -3.26
CA SER A 88 -8.46 12.55 -4.47
C SER A 88 -8.90 11.43 -5.40
N LEU A 89 -8.04 10.45 -5.67
CA LEU A 89 -8.38 9.30 -6.50
C LEU A 89 -9.61 8.55 -5.97
N LEU A 90 -9.64 8.25 -4.68
CA LEU A 90 -10.74 7.49 -4.08
C LEU A 90 -12.04 8.29 -4.00
N THR A 91 -11.97 9.55 -3.59
CA THR A 91 -13.18 10.34 -3.30
C THR A 91 -13.72 11.13 -4.47
N LYS A 92 -12.85 11.57 -5.40
CA LYS A 92 -13.27 12.35 -6.58
C LYS A 92 -13.39 11.49 -7.83
N ASP A 93 -12.34 10.72 -8.15
CA ASP A 93 -12.30 9.97 -9.40
C ASP A 93 -13.13 8.68 -9.29
N PHE A 94 -13.00 7.93 -8.19
CA PHE A 94 -13.81 6.73 -7.94
C PHE A 94 -15.14 7.02 -7.25
N GLY A 95 -15.34 8.23 -6.73
CA GLY A 95 -16.61 8.65 -6.13
C GLY A 95 -16.99 7.89 -4.85
N LEU A 96 -16.01 7.36 -4.11
CA LEU A 96 -16.30 6.64 -2.87
C LEU A 96 -16.83 7.60 -1.79
N PRO A 97 -17.89 7.22 -1.05
CA PRO A 97 -18.44 8.05 0.01
C PRO A 97 -17.45 8.15 1.18
N LYS A 98 -17.11 9.39 1.54
CA LYS A 98 -16.10 9.69 2.58
C LYS A 98 -16.46 9.14 3.96
N GLU A 99 -17.73 9.09 4.27
CA GLU A 99 -18.25 8.57 5.54
C GLU A 99 -17.98 7.07 5.74
N LYS A 100 -17.75 6.34 4.64
CA LYS A 100 -17.37 4.92 4.66
C LYS A 100 -15.87 4.70 4.65
N LEU A 101 -15.09 5.76 4.61
CA LEU A 101 -13.64 5.66 4.61
C LEU A 101 -13.08 5.94 6.01
N LEU A 102 -12.09 5.15 6.38
CA LEU A 102 -11.25 5.38 7.55
C LEU A 102 -9.80 5.08 7.18
N VAL A 103 -8.85 5.56 7.97
CA VAL A 103 -7.43 5.35 7.71
C VAL A 103 -6.73 4.78 8.93
N THR A 104 -5.66 4.04 8.68
CA THR A 104 -4.71 3.66 9.72
C THR A 104 -3.39 4.38 9.52
N VAL A 105 -2.68 4.61 10.61
CA VAL A 105 -1.32 5.13 10.62
C VAL A 105 -0.48 4.34 11.61
N TYR A 106 0.81 4.22 11.36
CA TYR A 106 1.73 3.70 12.37
C TYR A 106 1.70 4.60 13.59
N HIS A 107 1.66 4.02 14.80
CA HIS A 107 1.39 4.76 16.03
C HIS A 107 2.39 5.89 16.34
N GLU A 108 3.62 5.78 15.86
CA GLU A 108 4.67 6.79 16.02
C GLU A 108 4.69 7.83 14.86
N ASP A 109 3.93 7.59 13.78
CA ASP A 109 3.89 8.48 12.63
C ASP A 109 2.88 9.62 12.84
N LYS A 110 3.28 10.56 13.69
CA LYS A 110 2.48 11.75 13.99
C LYS A 110 2.23 12.62 12.76
N ASP A 111 3.22 12.72 11.87
CA ASP A 111 3.11 13.54 10.66
C ASP A 111 1.99 13.04 9.76
N SER A 112 1.91 11.74 9.50
CA SER A 112 0.82 11.15 8.72
C SER A 112 -0.53 11.36 9.40
N PHE A 113 -0.61 11.22 10.72
CA PHE A 113 -1.85 11.48 11.47
C PHE A 113 -2.35 12.91 11.25
N ASP A 114 -1.47 13.90 11.42
CA ASP A 114 -1.82 15.32 11.28
C ASP A 114 -2.17 15.67 9.81
N LEU A 115 -1.47 15.08 8.84
CA LEU A 115 -1.74 15.26 7.42
C LEU A 115 -3.11 14.69 7.01
N TRP A 116 -3.49 13.52 7.51
CA TRP A 116 -4.82 12.95 7.26
C TRP A 116 -5.94 13.84 7.80
N LYS A 117 -5.77 14.40 9.00
CA LYS A 117 -6.72 15.39 9.54
C LYS A 117 -6.84 16.61 8.65
N LYS A 118 -5.70 17.17 8.23
CA LYS A 118 -5.63 18.40 7.43
C LYS A 118 -6.22 18.21 6.03
N ILE A 119 -5.86 17.12 5.35
CA ILE A 119 -6.16 16.91 3.92
C ILE A 119 -7.53 16.27 3.72
N ALA A 120 -7.81 15.20 4.45
CA ALA A 120 -9.04 14.44 4.31
C ALA A 120 -10.20 15.01 5.16
N GLY A 121 -9.88 15.84 6.16
CA GLY A 121 -10.87 16.36 7.10
C GLY A 121 -11.46 15.28 8.02
N LEU A 122 -10.70 14.20 8.26
CA LEU A 122 -11.14 13.10 9.10
C LEU A 122 -11.08 13.48 10.59
N GLY A 123 -12.08 13.04 11.38
CA GLY A 123 -12.04 13.10 12.82
C GLY A 123 -11.05 12.07 13.40
N ASP A 124 -10.68 12.25 14.67
CA ASP A 124 -9.75 11.36 15.35
C ASP A 124 -10.27 9.91 15.45
N ASP A 125 -11.57 9.72 15.44
CA ASP A 125 -12.25 8.43 15.41
C ASP A 125 -12.10 7.67 14.08
N LYS A 126 -11.74 8.38 13.02
CA LYS A 126 -11.52 7.83 11.68
C LYS A 126 -10.04 7.64 11.33
N ILE A 127 -9.11 7.95 12.24
CA ILE A 127 -7.67 7.77 12.06
C ILE A 127 -7.15 6.86 13.16
N ILE A 128 -7.01 5.58 12.86
CA ILE A 128 -6.65 4.55 13.83
C ILE A 128 -5.13 4.39 13.89
N LYS A 129 -4.57 4.47 15.10
CA LYS A 129 -3.13 4.25 15.34
C LYS A 129 -2.85 2.77 15.58
N ILE A 130 -2.06 2.16 14.73
CA ILE A 130 -1.67 0.76 14.79
C ILE A 130 -0.24 0.61 15.33
N LYS A 131 -0.06 -0.22 16.36
CA LYS A 131 1.24 -0.48 16.99
C LYS A 131 1.99 -1.65 16.38
N THR A 132 1.27 -2.52 15.69
CA THR A 132 1.81 -3.75 15.09
C THR A 132 2.53 -3.47 13.77
N SER A 133 3.13 -4.50 13.21
CA SER A 133 3.77 -4.46 11.89
C SER A 133 2.78 -4.26 10.73
N ASP A 134 1.48 -4.26 10.99
CA ASP A 134 0.47 -4.05 9.94
C ASP A 134 0.63 -2.68 9.27
N ASN A 135 1.04 -1.67 10.05
CA ASN A 135 1.36 -0.34 9.51
C ASN A 135 2.87 -0.02 9.49
N PHE A 136 3.72 -1.06 9.51
CA PHE A 136 5.16 -0.92 9.29
C PHE A 136 5.65 -2.02 8.34
N TRP A 137 5.83 -1.69 7.08
CA TRP A 137 6.20 -2.64 6.05
C TRP A 137 7.71 -2.88 5.98
N THR A 138 8.09 -4.06 5.53
CA THR A 138 9.49 -4.42 5.22
C THR A 138 9.55 -5.25 3.95
N MET A 139 10.58 -5.07 3.13
CA MET A 139 10.81 -5.92 1.96
C MET A 139 11.40 -7.28 2.29
N GLY A 140 12.03 -7.41 3.44
CA GLY A 140 12.73 -8.63 3.88
C GLY A 140 13.54 -8.34 5.12
N ASP A 141 14.51 -9.21 5.41
CA ASP A 141 15.43 -9.03 6.55
C ASP A 141 16.34 -7.83 6.37
N THR A 142 16.63 -7.47 5.12
CA THR A 142 17.37 -6.28 4.72
C THR A 142 16.66 -5.58 3.55
N GLY A 143 16.85 -4.26 3.44
CA GLY A 143 16.29 -3.46 2.36
C GLY A 143 15.35 -2.37 2.86
N PRO A 144 14.60 -1.74 1.96
CA PRO A 144 13.66 -0.69 2.31
C PRO A 144 12.59 -1.16 3.29
N CYS A 145 12.33 -0.33 4.29
CA CYS A 145 11.25 -0.51 5.26
C CYS A 145 10.75 0.86 5.74
N GLY A 146 9.58 0.89 6.35
CA GLY A 146 9.06 2.13 6.91
C GLY A 146 7.61 2.05 7.35
N PRO A 147 7.13 3.09 8.04
CA PRO A 147 5.73 3.22 8.38
C PRO A 147 4.89 3.40 7.10
N CYS A 148 3.65 2.91 7.16
CA CYS A 148 2.67 3.11 6.12
C CYS A 148 1.35 3.62 6.70
N SER A 149 0.56 4.24 5.84
CA SER A 149 -0.85 4.54 6.07
C SER A 149 -1.69 3.74 5.11
N GLU A 150 -2.83 3.26 5.56
CA GLU A 150 -3.76 2.51 4.75
C GLU A 150 -5.15 3.13 4.79
N ILE A 151 -5.89 3.04 3.70
CA ILE A 151 -7.26 3.52 3.59
C ILE A 151 -8.18 2.32 3.51
N PHE A 152 -9.17 2.27 4.39
CA PHE A 152 -10.15 1.20 4.49
C PHE A 152 -11.53 1.69 4.09
N TYR A 153 -12.28 0.82 3.44
CA TYR A 153 -13.67 1.03 3.10
C TYR A 153 -14.55 0.16 3.99
N ASP A 154 -15.47 0.78 4.73
CA ASP A 154 -16.45 0.10 5.55
C ASP A 154 -17.61 -0.42 4.68
N HIS A 155 -17.71 -1.74 4.56
CA HIS A 155 -18.79 -2.42 3.84
C HIS A 155 -20.09 -2.51 4.64
N GLY A 156 -20.10 -2.05 5.91
CA GLY A 156 -21.25 -2.07 6.81
C GLY A 156 -21.48 -3.42 7.48
N ASP A 157 -22.54 -3.49 8.27
CA ASP A 157 -22.83 -4.57 9.21
C ASP A 157 -23.17 -5.93 8.58
N LYS A 158 -23.29 -5.99 7.26
CA LYS A 158 -23.61 -7.22 6.54
C LYS A 158 -22.42 -8.17 6.42
N LEU A 159 -21.20 -7.69 6.64
CA LEU A 159 -19.99 -8.49 6.65
C LEU A 159 -19.47 -8.61 8.08
N GLN A 160 -19.10 -9.84 8.45
CA GLN A 160 -18.46 -10.08 9.73
C GLN A 160 -17.05 -9.47 9.72
N GLY A 161 -16.71 -8.71 10.74
CA GLY A 161 -15.43 -8.04 10.90
C GLY A 161 -15.46 -7.02 12.02
N GLY A 162 -14.34 -6.33 12.20
CA GLY A 162 -14.17 -5.25 13.15
C GLY A 162 -13.34 -4.11 12.55
N PRO A 163 -13.12 -3.03 13.31
CA PRO A 163 -12.23 -1.98 12.86
C PRO A 163 -10.80 -2.52 12.69
N PRO A 164 -9.97 -1.92 11.80
CA PRO A 164 -8.58 -2.30 11.65
C PRO A 164 -7.83 -2.31 12.99
N GLY A 165 -7.07 -3.37 13.25
CA GLY A 165 -6.33 -3.55 14.49
C GLY A 165 -7.12 -4.13 15.67
N SER A 166 -8.36 -4.59 15.44
CA SER A 166 -9.17 -5.30 16.45
C SER A 166 -8.90 -6.80 16.47
#